data_bc7bf71ec0477f0313376b2a3a4378d2
#
_entry.id   bc7bf71ec0477f0313376b2a3a4378d2
#
_cell.length_a   1.000
_cell.length_b   1.000
_cell.length_c   1.000
_cell.angle_alpha   90.00
_cell.angle_beta   90.00
_cell.angle_gamma   90.00
#
_symmetry.space_group_name_H-M   'P 1'
#
loop_
_entity.id
_entity.type
_entity.pdbx_description
1 polymer ?
#
loop_
_entity_poly.entity_id
_entity_poly.type
_entity_poly.pdbx_seq_one_letter_code
_entity_poly.pdbx_strand_id
1 'polypeptide(L)'
;MDNIVVRTDLAVEANEEAMNGTGKLRGIRLRESNKSRMGVKVTELQVTNHLGEAAIGRPKGTYLTIEADDIAGGDEEYAKEVISTLAGYIFKLLKRMNKNVKPEKILVIGLGNRNITSDSLGPEVVDNICIKISEGEETGVCTLSPGVMAQTGIETAGIIKGVVGQIKPDVCIAIDALAARSVNRLNSTIQLSDQGINPGSGVGNHRIGITKDNIGVPVLAIGVPTVIDAEGIIQGAGKMYVTPKDIDSDIRNISIIISKAINRVGVHIHS
;
A
#
# COMPACT_ATOMS: atom_id res chain seq x y z
N MET A 1 8.33 -10.26 -32.11
CA MET A 1 7.32 -9.43 -31.40
C MET A 1 7.72 -9.49 -29.95
N ASP A 2 8.33 -8.44 -29.45
CA ASP A 2 8.67 -8.37 -28.01
C ASP A 2 7.36 -8.38 -27.23
N ASN A 3 7.19 -9.38 -26.36
CA ASN A 3 6.07 -9.42 -25.45
C ASN A 3 6.15 -8.19 -24.55
N ILE A 4 5.32 -7.19 -24.79
CA ILE A 4 5.21 -6.00 -23.92
C ILE A 4 4.62 -6.50 -22.60
N VAL A 5 5.47 -6.56 -21.57
CA VAL A 5 5.03 -6.91 -20.23
C VAL A 5 4.49 -5.64 -19.57
N VAL A 6 3.17 -5.51 -19.50
CA VAL A 6 2.50 -4.43 -18.76
C VAL A 6 2.80 -4.64 -17.26
N ARG A 7 3.41 -3.65 -16.65
CA ARG A 7 3.86 -3.71 -15.26
C ARG A 7 2.70 -3.49 -14.29
N THR A 8 2.77 -4.14 -13.15
CA THR A 8 1.82 -3.95 -12.04
C THR A 8 2.52 -4.01 -10.70
N ASP A 9 2.07 -3.23 -9.73
CA ASP A 9 2.47 -3.32 -8.33
C ASP A 9 1.58 -4.26 -7.51
N LEU A 10 0.42 -4.66 -8.06
CA LEU A 10 -0.52 -5.53 -7.36
C LEU A 10 -0.11 -7.01 -7.43
N ALA A 11 0.02 -7.65 -6.26
CA ALA A 11 0.36 -9.07 -6.16
C ALA A 11 -0.75 -9.98 -6.73
N VAL A 12 -2.01 -9.56 -6.63
CA VAL A 12 -3.14 -10.30 -7.20
C VAL A 12 -3.07 -10.32 -8.72
N GLU A 13 -2.73 -9.21 -9.37
CA GLU A 13 -2.56 -9.16 -10.83
C GLU A 13 -1.36 -9.98 -11.31
N ALA A 14 -0.24 -9.94 -10.57
CA ALA A 14 0.92 -10.77 -10.86
C ALA A 14 0.59 -12.28 -10.76
N ASN A 15 -0.25 -12.65 -9.79
CA ASN A 15 -0.73 -14.04 -9.67
C ASN A 15 -1.69 -14.42 -10.80
N GLU A 16 -2.62 -13.56 -11.18
CA GLU A 16 -3.55 -13.80 -12.31
C GLU A 16 -2.78 -14.02 -13.61
N GLU A 17 -1.78 -13.20 -13.88
CA GLU A 17 -0.93 -13.33 -15.06
C GLU A 17 -0.18 -14.66 -15.07
N ALA A 18 0.46 -15.02 -13.96
CA ALA A 18 1.19 -16.27 -13.84
C ALA A 18 0.27 -17.51 -13.94
N MET A 19 -0.99 -17.41 -13.51
CA MET A 19 -1.98 -18.50 -13.62
C MET A 19 -2.50 -18.70 -15.04
N ASN A 20 -2.57 -17.67 -15.88
CA ASN A 20 -3.06 -17.76 -17.25
C ASN A 20 -2.28 -18.76 -18.13
N GLY A 21 -1.09 -19.18 -17.71
CA GLY A 21 -0.26 -20.17 -18.42
C GLY A 21 -0.22 -21.59 -17.82
N THR A 22 -0.51 -21.77 -16.53
CA THR A 22 -0.13 -23.00 -15.80
C THR A 22 -1.15 -23.54 -14.80
N GLY A 23 -2.25 -22.87 -14.56
CA GLY A 23 -3.19 -23.24 -13.50
C GLY A 23 -2.64 -22.95 -12.09
N LYS A 24 -2.74 -23.93 -11.17
CA LYS A 24 -2.35 -23.75 -9.75
C LYS A 24 -0.85 -23.55 -9.59
N LEU A 25 -0.42 -22.39 -9.04
CA LEU A 25 0.99 -22.08 -8.82
C LEU A 25 1.53 -22.75 -7.53
N ARG A 26 2.74 -23.35 -7.64
CA ARG A 26 3.43 -23.88 -6.46
C ARG A 26 4.00 -22.72 -5.62
N GLY A 27 3.87 -22.82 -4.30
CA GLY A 27 4.37 -21.80 -3.38
C GLY A 27 3.46 -20.60 -3.22
N ILE A 28 2.26 -20.61 -3.82
CA ILE A 28 1.22 -19.60 -3.64
C ILE A 28 0.03 -20.22 -2.93
N ARG A 29 -0.51 -19.51 -1.94
CA ARG A 29 -1.80 -19.81 -1.29
C ARG A 29 -2.70 -18.61 -1.49
N LEU A 30 -3.87 -18.84 -2.04
CA LEU A 30 -4.91 -17.82 -2.23
C LEU A 30 -6.11 -18.16 -1.35
N ARG A 31 -6.62 -17.15 -0.64
CA ARG A 31 -7.88 -17.22 0.10
C ARG A 31 -8.70 -16.00 -0.25
N GLU A 32 -9.92 -16.23 -0.69
CA GLU A 32 -10.88 -15.17 -0.96
C GLU A 32 -11.97 -15.17 0.11
N SER A 33 -12.33 -13.98 0.59
CA SER A 33 -13.54 -13.81 1.38
C SER A 33 -14.76 -13.75 0.45
N ASN A 34 -15.94 -14.10 0.96
CA ASN A 34 -17.17 -13.71 0.27
C ASN A 34 -17.26 -12.17 0.26
N LYS A 35 -17.84 -11.61 -0.80
CA LYS A 35 -18.18 -10.19 -0.80
C LYS A 35 -19.09 -9.89 0.41
N SER A 36 -18.82 -8.79 1.09
CA SER A 36 -19.71 -8.29 2.14
C SER A 36 -21.05 -7.86 1.55
N ARG A 37 -22.02 -7.52 2.40
CA ARG A 37 -23.33 -7.02 1.94
C ARG A 37 -23.21 -5.76 1.09
N MET A 38 -22.20 -4.95 1.34
CA MET A 38 -21.92 -3.71 0.59
C MET A 38 -20.94 -3.91 -0.57
N GLY A 39 -20.48 -5.14 -0.82
CA GLY A 39 -19.65 -5.46 -1.98
C GLY A 39 -18.14 -5.47 -1.73
N VAL A 40 -17.66 -5.18 -0.52
CA VAL A 40 -16.23 -5.23 -0.19
C VAL A 40 -15.74 -6.68 -0.22
N LYS A 41 -14.72 -6.97 -1.01
CA LYS A 41 -14.09 -8.28 -1.13
C LYS A 41 -12.64 -8.21 -0.63
N VAL A 42 -12.19 -9.24 0.07
CA VAL A 42 -10.80 -9.36 0.50
C VAL A 42 -10.19 -10.63 -0.02
N THR A 43 -9.05 -10.49 -0.69
CA THR A 43 -8.22 -11.59 -1.18
C THR A 43 -6.90 -11.60 -0.42
N GLU A 44 -6.59 -12.71 0.26
CA GLU A 44 -5.30 -12.94 0.91
C GLU A 44 -4.45 -13.86 0.03
N LEU A 45 -3.34 -13.34 -0.47
CA LEU A 45 -2.33 -14.07 -1.21
C LEU A 45 -1.09 -14.25 -0.33
N GLN A 46 -0.66 -15.48 -0.14
CA GLN A 46 0.56 -15.82 0.59
C GLN A 46 1.59 -16.43 -0.34
N VAL A 47 2.74 -15.79 -0.45
CA VAL A 47 3.94 -16.35 -1.06
C VAL A 47 4.68 -17.13 0.03
N THR A 48 4.76 -18.47 -0.12
CA THR A 48 5.21 -19.36 0.96
C THR A 48 6.66 -19.83 0.81
N ASN A 49 7.21 -19.82 -0.40
CA ASN A 49 8.57 -20.28 -0.70
C ASN A 49 9.12 -19.64 -1.99
N HIS A 50 10.38 -19.96 -2.32
CA HIS A 50 11.10 -19.44 -3.49
C HIS A 50 10.43 -19.75 -4.84
N LEU A 51 9.66 -20.85 -4.94
CA LEU A 51 8.91 -21.14 -6.17
C LEU A 51 7.79 -20.13 -6.39
N GLY A 52 7.11 -19.74 -5.29
CA GLY A 52 6.10 -18.69 -5.34
C GLY A 52 6.72 -17.31 -5.65
N GLU A 53 7.90 -17.01 -5.07
CA GLU A 53 8.63 -15.77 -5.39
C GLU A 53 8.99 -15.70 -6.88
N ALA A 54 9.54 -16.78 -7.43
CA ALA A 54 9.89 -16.85 -8.85
C ALA A 54 8.66 -16.77 -9.76
N ALA A 55 7.52 -17.32 -9.34
CA ALA A 55 6.30 -17.38 -10.15
C ALA A 55 5.65 -15.98 -10.32
N ILE A 56 5.61 -15.15 -9.28
CA ILE A 56 4.91 -13.86 -9.32
C ILE A 56 5.83 -12.64 -9.12
N GLY A 57 7.14 -12.85 -8.98
CA GLY A 57 8.10 -11.77 -8.79
C GLY A 57 7.91 -10.97 -7.49
N ARG A 58 7.34 -11.59 -6.44
CA ARG A 58 7.09 -10.96 -5.15
C ARG A 58 7.76 -11.74 -4.01
N PRO A 59 8.35 -11.06 -3.02
CA PRO A 59 8.98 -11.72 -1.87
C PRO A 59 8.01 -12.62 -1.10
N LYS A 60 8.55 -13.63 -0.42
CA LYS A 60 7.80 -14.45 0.52
C LYS A 60 7.16 -13.59 1.59
N GLY A 61 5.82 -13.70 1.71
CA GLY A 61 5.05 -12.86 2.63
C GLY A 61 3.55 -12.94 2.37
N THR A 62 2.83 -12.00 2.98
CA THR A 62 1.38 -11.87 2.86
C THR A 62 1.02 -10.59 2.14
N TYR A 63 0.17 -10.73 1.16
CA TYR A 63 -0.41 -9.66 0.37
C TYR A 63 -1.92 -9.74 0.50
N LEU A 64 -2.53 -8.69 1.02
CA LEU A 64 -3.99 -8.56 1.15
C LEU A 64 -4.47 -7.56 0.12
N THR A 65 -5.45 -7.91 -0.66
CA THR A 65 -6.13 -7.03 -1.62
C THR A 65 -7.55 -6.82 -1.16
N ILE A 66 -7.92 -5.58 -0.86
CA ILE A 66 -9.27 -5.15 -0.52
C ILE A 66 -9.84 -4.49 -1.78
N GLU A 67 -10.82 -5.13 -2.41
CA GLU A 67 -11.53 -4.60 -3.57
C GLU A 67 -12.81 -3.93 -3.05
N ALA A 68 -12.95 -2.65 -3.35
CA ALA A 68 -14.03 -1.79 -2.91
C ALA A 68 -14.41 -0.85 -4.06
N ASP A 69 -15.35 -1.29 -4.89
CA ASP A 69 -15.66 -0.70 -6.20
C ASP A 69 -16.04 0.80 -6.14
N ASP A 70 -16.53 1.29 -5.00
CA ASP A 70 -16.95 2.68 -4.79
C ASP A 70 -16.22 3.35 -3.60
N ILE A 71 -14.96 3.03 -3.40
CA ILE A 71 -14.18 3.60 -2.29
C ILE A 71 -14.06 5.12 -2.37
N ALA A 72 -14.05 5.67 -3.56
CA ALA A 72 -13.95 7.11 -3.82
C ALA A 72 -15.31 7.82 -3.94
N GLY A 73 -16.41 7.07 -4.05
CA GLY A 73 -17.75 7.58 -4.41
C GLY A 73 -18.49 8.35 -3.31
N GLY A 74 -17.97 8.35 -2.08
CA GLY A 74 -18.48 9.21 -1.01
C GLY A 74 -19.68 8.69 -0.24
N ASP A 75 -20.18 7.47 -0.47
CA ASP A 75 -21.19 6.85 0.40
C ASP A 75 -20.62 6.61 1.80
N GLU A 76 -21.28 7.20 2.82
CA GLU A 76 -20.79 7.19 4.19
C GLU A 76 -20.83 5.79 4.84
N GLU A 77 -21.87 5.02 4.58
CA GLU A 77 -22.04 3.67 5.11
C GLU A 77 -21.02 2.72 4.48
N TYR A 78 -20.82 2.84 3.16
CA TYR A 78 -19.82 2.10 2.42
C TYR A 78 -18.41 2.42 2.93
N ALA A 79 -18.08 3.70 3.09
CA ALA A 79 -16.82 4.15 3.63
C ALA A 79 -16.57 3.61 5.05
N LYS A 80 -17.57 3.58 5.93
CA LYS A 80 -17.48 2.99 7.29
C LYS A 80 -17.11 1.52 7.24
N GLU A 81 -17.67 0.75 6.31
CA GLU A 81 -17.34 -0.66 6.14
C GLU A 81 -15.89 -0.85 5.66
N VAL A 82 -15.48 -0.09 4.64
CA VAL A 82 -14.09 -0.14 4.13
C VAL A 82 -13.11 0.23 5.23
N ILE A 83 -13.36 1.32 5.98
CA ILE A 83 -12.53 1.75 7.11
C ILE A 83 -12.43 0.65 8.17
N SER A 84 -13.54 0.02 8.53
CA SER A 84 -13.57 -1.04 9.54
C SER A 84 -12.78 -2.27 9.09
N THR A 85 -12.99 -2.69 7.84
CA THR A 85 -12.28 -3.82 7.23
C THR A 85 -10.78 -3.54 7.18
N LEU A 86 -10.38 -2.38 6.66
CA LEU A 86 -8.98 -1.97 6.55
C LEU A 86 -8.31 -1.89 7.92
N ALA A 87 -8.94 -1.25 8.91
CA ALA A 87 -8.41 -1.13 10.27
C ALA A 87 -8.19 -2.51 10.92
N GLY A 88 -9.14 -3.43 10.74
CA GLY A 88 -9.01 -4.80 11.25
C GLY A 88 -7.82 -5.55 10.67
N TYR A 89 -7.59 -5.44 9.35
CA TYR A 89 -6.43 -6.08 8.72
C TYR A 89 -5.12 -5.38 9.05
N ILE A 90 -5.07 -4.05 9.12
CA ILE A 90 -3.90 -3.30 9.60
C ILE A 90 -3.51 -3.79 10.99
N PHE A 91 -4.44 -3.79 11.96
CA PHE A 91 -4.17 -4.22 13.33
C PHE A 91 -3.65 -5.66 13.39
N LYS A 92 -4.31 -6.59 12.67
CA LYS A 92 -3.90 -8.00 12.60
C LYS A 92 -2.48 -8.16 12.05
N LEU A 93 -2.13 -7.44 10.99
CA LEU A 93 -0.80 -7.51 10.37
C LEU A 93 0.26 -6.89 11.27
N LEU A 94 0.02 -5.69 11.81
CA LEU A 94 0.95 -5.01 12.71
C LEU A 94 1.28 -5.88 13.94
N LYS A 95 0.26 -6.45 14.60
CA LYS A 95 0.44 -7.36 15.71
C LYS A 95 1.30 -8.57 15.33
N ARG A 96 1.02 -9.20 14.19
CA ARG A 96 1.81 -10.34 13.69
C ARG A 96 3.26 -9.96 13.40
N MET A 97 3.49 -8.81 12.78
CA MET A 97 4.82 -8.31 12.44
C MET A 97 5.63 -7.95 13.69
N ASN A 98 4.98 -7.49 14.75
CA ASN A 98 5.57 -7.19 16.05
C ASN A 98 5.50 -8.40 17.02
N LYS A 99 5.88 -9.60 16.54
CA LYS A 99 5.98 -10.83 17.33
C LYS A 99 4.69 -11.20 18.11
N ASN A 100 3.54 -10.88 17.55
CA ASN A 100 2.20 -11.01 18.14
C ASN A 100 1.95 -10.13 19.38
N VAL A 101 2.79 -9.15 19.62
CA VAL A 101 2.59 -8.09 20.60
C VAL A 101 2.02 -6.86 19.89
N LYS A 102 1.16 -6.13 20.56
CA LYS A 102 0.66 -4.84 20.07
C LYS A 102 1.82 -3.84 20.02
N PRO A 103 2.08 -3.14 18.88
CA PRO A 103 3.14 -2.14 18.83
C PRO A 103 2.77 -0.94 19.72
N GLU A 104 3.76 -0.36 20.38
CA GLU A 104 3.59 0.84 21.22
C GLU A 104 3.87 2.12 20.43
N LYS A 105 4.82 2.05 19.49
CA LYS A 105 5.21 3.19 18.65
C LYS A 105 5.18 2.82 17.17
N ILE A 106 4.41 3.58 16.39
CA ILE A 106 4.28 3.41 14.93
C ILE A 106 4.76 4.67 14.22
N LEU A 107 5.56 4.50 13.16
CA LEU A 107 5.87 5.55 12.21
C LEU A 107 5.06 5.37 10.94
N VAL A 108 4.17 6.32 10.64
CA VAL A 108 3.40 6.37 9.40
C VAL A 108 4.15 7.21 8.37
N ILE A 109 4.44 6.63 7.21
CA ILE A 109 5.28 7.22 6.17
C ILE A 109 4.44 7.40 4.91
N GLY A 110 4.23 8.63 4.48
CA GLY A 110 3.57 8.96 3.20
C GLY A 110 4.60 9.13 2.09
N LEU A 111 4.71 8.15 1.20
CA LEU A 111 5.60 8.18 0.04
C LEU A 111 4.92 8.92 -1.12
N GLY A 112 5.73 9.44 -2.04
CA GLY A 112 5.26 10.09 -3.24
C GLY A 112 5.52 11.60 -3.28
N ASN A 113 5.05 12.22 -4.36
CA ASN A 113 5.25 13.65 -4.64
C ASN A 113 3.94 14.41 -4.46
N ARG A 114 3.88 15.26 -3.43
CA ARG A 114 2.72 16.11 -3.11
C ARG A 114 2.26 17.00 -4.28
N ASN A 115 3.16 17.32 -5.19
CA ASN A 115 2.87 18.22 -6.33
C ASN A 115 2.37 17.47 -7.58
N ILE A 116 2.22 16.15 -7.50
CA ILE A 116 1.69 15.30 -8.58
C ILE A 116 0.50 14.54 -8.00
N THR A 117 -0.73 14.90 -8.39
CA THR A 117 -1.95 14.36 -7.77
C THR A 117 -1.96 12.84 -7.73
N SER A 118 -1.66 12.17 -8.83
CA SER A 118 -1.65 10.69 -8.88
C SER A 118 -0.55 10.06 -8.02
N ASP A 119 0.38 10.84 -7.48
CA ASP A 119 1.49 10.41 -6.60
C ASP A 119 1.41 11.05 -5.20
N SER A 120 0.30 11.77 -4.88
CA SER A 120 0.15 12.50 -3.61
C SER A 120 -0.56 11.71 -2.52
N LEU A 121 -1.01 10.48 -2.77
CA LEU A 121 -1.79 9.68 -1.82
C LEU A 121 -1.12 9.56 -0.45
N GLY A 122 0.15 9.16 -0.40
CA GLY A 122 0.88 8.99 0.86
C GLY A 122 0.97 10.30 1.67
N PRO A 123 1.44 11.40 1.09
CA PRO A 123 1.43 12.71 1.72
C PRO A 123 0.06 13.14 2.26
N GLU A 124 -1.02 12.95 1.49
CA GLU A 124 -2.37 13.32 1.91
C GLU A 124 -2.90 12.44 3.05
N VAL A 125 -2.58 11.15 3.06
CA VAL A 125 -2.90 10.29 4.20
C VAL A 125 -2.23 10.80 5.47
N VAL A 126 -0.94 11.12 5.40
CA VAL A 126 -0.17 11.65 6.55
C VAL A 126 -0.78 12.93 7.10
N ASP A 127 -1.23 13.85 6.24
CA ASP A 127 -1.87 15.10 6.66
C ASP A 127 -3.19 14.88 7.45
N ASN A 128 -3.84 13.74 7.24
CA ASN A 128 -5.10 13.37 7.90
C ASN A 128 -4.89 12.45 9.12
N ILE A 129 -3.65 12.13 9.52
CA ILE A 129 -3.38 11.34 10.72
C ILE A 129 -3.53 12.21 11.97
N CYS A 130 -4.33 11.71 12.94
CA CYS A 130 -4.49 12.35 14.23
C CYS A 130 -3.32 12.01 15.15
N ILE A 131 -2.46 12.97 15.41
CA ILE A 131 -1.37 12.84 16.37
C ILE A 131 -1.88 13.31 17.73
N LYS A 132 -1.88 12.41 18.73
CA LYS A 132 -2.20 12.74 20.12
C LYS A 132 -0.91 13.01 20.85
N ILE A 133 -0.76 14.24 21.34
CA ILE A 133 0.36 14.64 22.19
C ILE A 133 -0.21 14.81 23.61
N SER A 134 0.21 13.94 24.53
CA SER A 134 -0.07 14.07 25.95
C SER A 134 1.18 14.58 26.66
N GLU A 135 1.02 15.49 27.64
CA GLU A 135 2.16 15.99 28.42
C GLU A 135 2.83 14.83 29.19
N GLY A 136 4.13 14.65 28.95
CA GLY A 136 4.93 13.62 29.62
C GLY A 136 4.86 12.20 29.03
N GLU A 137 4.07 11.97 27.99
CA GLU A 137 4.01 10.68 27.30
C GLU A 137 4.60 10.76 25.90
N GLU A 138 5.33 9.72 25.49
CA GLU A 138 5.75 9.59 24.09
C GLU A 138 4.54 9.30 23.20
N THR A 139 4.47 9.99 22.06
CA THR A 139 3.40 9.74 21.06
C THR A 139 3.53 8.33 20.49
N GLY A 140 2.45 7.54 20.56
CA GLY A 140 2.42 6.20 19.98
C GLY A 140 2.37 6.18 18.44
N VAL A 141 2.00 7.32 17.82
CA VAL A 141 1.97 7.47 16.36
C VAL A 141 2.76 8.71 15.96
N CYS A 142 3.77 8.51 15.12
CA CYS A 142 4.54 9.56 14.46
C CYS A 142 4.28 9.54 12.97
N THR A 143 4.44 10.67 12.29
CA THR A 143 4.23 10.76 10.84
C THR A 143 5.44 11.35 10.13
N LEU A 144 5.64 10.96 8.87
CA LEU A 144 6.71 11.47 8.01
C LEU A 144 6.25 11.49 6.55
N SER A 145 6.38 12.64 5.90
CA SER A 145 6.28 12.76 4.44
C SER A 145 7.64 13.19 3.88
N PRO A 146 8.52 12.23 3.47
CA PRO A 146 9.92 12.51 3.15
C PRO A 146 10.09 13.23 1.81
N GLY A 147 9.06 13.25 0.96
CA GLY A 147 9.15 13.68 -0.43
C GLY A 147 9.90 12.68 -1.32
N VAL A 148 10.17 13.08 -2.55
CA VAL A 148 10.88 12.26 -3.54
C VAL A 148 12.30 12.78 -3.78
N MET A 149 13.19 11.91 -4.22
CA MET A 149 14.60 12.24 -4.49
C MET A 149 14.76 13.42 -5.47
N ALA A 150 13.84 13.56 -6.44
CA ALA A 150 13.85 14.68 -7.39
C ALA A 150 13.61 16.05 -6.72
N GLN A 151 12.98 16.09 -5.54
CA GLN A 151 12.74 17.30 -4.76
C GLN A 151 13.82 17.54 -3.71
N THR A 152 14.28 16.45 -3.07
CA THR A 152 15.15 16.54 -1.88
C THR A 152 16.64 16.35 -2.21
N GLY A 153 16.97 15.73 -3.35
CA GLY A 153 18.32 15.31 -3.67
C GLY A 153 18.83 14.12 -2.84
N ILE A 154 17.98 13.54 -1.97
CA ILE A 154 18.35 12.49 -1.03
C ILE A 154 17.48 11.25 -1.33
N GLU A 155 18.10 10.06 -1.26
CA GLU A 155 17.36 8.80 -1.37
C GLU A 155 16.38 8.66 -0.21
N THR A 156 15.09 8.44 -0.54
CA THR A 156 13.98 8.41 0.42
C THR A 156 14.22 7.38 1.54
N ALA A 157 14.75 6.20 1.21
CA ALA A 157 15.08 5.17 2.20
C ALA A 157 16.14 5.66 3.21
N GLY A 158 17.09 6.50 2.79
CA GLY A 158 18.10 7.10 3.66
C GLY A 158 17.47 8.06 4.68
N ILE A 159 16.52 8.92 4.24
CA ILE A 159 15.78 9.82 5.13
C ILE A 159 15.02 9.01 6.17
N ILE A 160 14.24 8.02 5.72
CA ILE A 160 13.42 7.17 6.58
C ILE A 160 14.30 6.43 7.60
N LYS A 161 15.43 5.86 7.17
CA LYS A 161 16.38 5.15 8.06
C LYS A 161 16.93 6.07 9.14
N GLY A 162 17.25 7.31 8.81
CA GLY A 162 17.70 8.31 9.79
C GLY A 162 16.63 8.59 10.85
N VAL A 163 15.39 8.81 10.42
CA VAL A 163 14.26 9.05 11.33
C VAL A 163 13.96 7.82 12.19
N VAL A 164 13.93 6.62 11.60
CA VAL A 164 13.75 5.34 12.33
C VAL A 164 14.83 5.17 13.41
N GLY A 165 16.09 5.49 13.10
CA GLY A 165 17.19 5.45 14.07
C GLY A 165 16.98 6.38 15.26
N GLN A 166 16.35 7.54 15.05
CA GLN A 166 16.09 8.54 16.08
C GLN A 166 14.87 8.17 16.95
N ILE A 167 13.72 7.87 16.33
CA ILE A 167 12.46 7.65 17.05
C ILE A 167 12.24 6.19 17.49
N LYS A 168 12.96 5.24 16.90
CA LYS A 168 12.94 3.80 17.22
C LYS A 168 11.50 3.23 17.28
N PRO A 169 10.72 3.30 16.17
CA PRO A 169 9.39 2.75 16.15
C PRO A 169 9.45 1.21 16.15
N ASP A 170 8.41 0.55 16.68
CA ASP A 170 8.28 -0.90 16.62
C ASP A 170 8.00 -1.39 15.21
N VAL A 171 7.20 -0.61 14.47
CA VAL A 171 6.73 -0.91 13.11
C VAL A 171 6.56 0.39 12.32
N CYS A 172 6.84 0.34 11.02
CA CYS A 172 6.47 1.39 10.10
C CYS A 172 5.22 1.01 9.29
N ILE A 173 4.39 1.99 8.94
CA ILE A 173 3.35 1.89 7.91
C ILE A 173 3.78 2.79 6.77
N ALA A 174 4.08 2.22 5.60
CA ALA A 174 4.42 2.98 4.40
C ALA A 174 3.23 3.03 3.44
N ILE A 175 2.82 4.23 3.02
CA ILE A 175 1.69 4.45 2.11
C ILE A 175 2.24 4.98 0.79
N ASP A 176 1.80 4.41 -0.33
CA ASP A 176 2.26 4.79 -1.68
C ASP A 176 1.15 4.67 -2.72
N ALA A 177 1.27 5.45 -3.77
CA ALA A 177 0.50 5.30 -4.99
C ALA A 177 1.10 4.18 -5.85
N LEU A 178 0.26 3.28 -6.36
CA LEU A 178 0.68 2.11 -7.13
C LEU A 178 0.29 2.24 -8.60
N ALA A 179 0.90 1.41 -9.45
CA ALA A 179 0.45 1.16 -10.80
C ALA A 179 -0.32 -0.17 -10.88
N ALA A 180 -1.49 -0.14 -11.53
CA ALA A 180 -2.25 -1.33 -11.89
C ALA A 180 -2.06 -1.67 -13.38
N ARG A 181 -2.41 -2.90 -13.74
CA ARG A 181 -2.57 -3.33 -15.12
C ARG A 181 -4.03 -3.23 -15.59
N SER A 182 -4.98 -3.40 -14.69
CA SER A 182 -6.41 -3.37 -14.97
C SER A 182 -7.03 -2.03 -14.58
N VAL A 183 -7.74 -1.39 -15.52
CA VAL A 183 -8.49 -0.15 -15.28
C VAL A 183 -9.49 -0.30 -14.13
N ASN A 184 -10.11 -1.48 -14.00
CA ASN A 184 -11.13 -1.74 -12.97
C ASN A 184 -10.56 -1.71 -11.54
N ARG A 185 -9.24 -1.68 -11.37
CA ARG A 185 -8.59 -1.60 -10.07
C ARG A 185 -8.10 -0.21 -9.69
N LEU A 186 -8.16 0.73 -10.65
CA LEU A 186 -7.82 2.13 -10.35
C LEU A 186 -8.78 2.69 -9.30
N ASN A 187 -8.21 3.29 -8.27
CA ASN A 187 -8.94 3.96 -7.17
C ASN A 187 -10.04 3.12 -6.51
N SER A 188 -10.03 1.79 -6.71
CA SER A 188 -11.04 0.85 -6.19
C SER A 188 -10.43 -0.31 -5.39
N THR A 189 -9.10 -0.32 -5.26
CA THR A 189 -8.36 -1.44 -4.66
C THR A 189 -7.34 -0.91 -3.67
N ILE A 190 -7.28 -1.51 -2.47
CA ILE A 190 -6.23 -1.25 -1.49
C ILE A 190 -5.42 -2.53 -1.31
N GLN A 191 -4.11 -2.47 -1.52
CA GLN A 191 -3.20 -3.58 -1.22
C GLN A 191 -2.44 -3.31 0.08
N LEU A 192 -2.39 -4.32 0.98
CA LEU A 192 -1.49 -4.35 2.13
C LEU A 192 -0.43 -5.43 1.93
N SER A 193 0.81 -5.17 2.37
CA SER A 193 1.90 -6.14 2.34
C SER A 193 2.76 -6.05 3.60
N ASP A 194 3.09 -7.22 4.20
CA ASP A 194 4.03 -7.31 5.32
C ASP A 194 5.52 -7.34 4.89
N GLN A 195 5.78 -7.14 3.59
CA GLN A 195 7.13 -7.15 3.02
C GLN A 195 7.69 -5.75 2.72
N GLY A 196 6.92 -4.72 3.07
CA GLY A 196 7.25 -3.35 2.68
C GLY A 196 6.91 -3.07 1.22
N ILE A 197 7.55 -2.05 0.64
CA ILE A 197 7.24 -1.54 -0.69
C ILE A 197 8.52 -1.12 -1.43
N ASN A 198 8.51 -1.27 -2.75
CA ASN A 198 9.54 -0.75 -3.65
C ASN A 198 8.95 0.45 -4.42
N PRO A 199 9.17 1.69 -3.97
CA PRO A 199 8.54 2.86 -4.58
C PRO A 199 8.88 3.00 -6.05
N GLY A 200 7.87 3.25 -6.88
CA GLY A 200 8.03 3.45 -8.32
C GLY A 200 8.34 2.20 -9.14
N SER A 201 8.27 0.99 -8.57
CA SER A 201 8.55 -0.26 -9.31
C SER A 201 7.59 -0.46 -10.48
N GLY A 202 6.31 -0.16 -10.31
CA GLY A 202 5.28 -0.26 -11.33
C GLY A 202 5.46 0.70 -12.50
N VAL A 203 6.16 1.81 -12.29
CA VAL A 203 6.49 2.79 -13.34
C VAL A 203 7.94 2.68 -13.83
N GLY A 204 8.65 1.61 -13.45
CA GLY A 204 10.00 1.34 -13.91
C GLY A 204 11.11 2.16 -13.26
N ASN A 205 10.82 2.86 -12.17
CA ASN A 205 11.79 3.55 -11.36
C ASN A 205 12.32 2.60 -10.29
N HIS A 206 13.58 2.18 -10.41
CA HIS A 206 14.23 1.34 -9.41
C HIS A 206 14.81 2.21 -8.28
N ARG A 207 14.09 2.28 -7.17
CA ARG A 207 14.53 2.93 -5.94
C ARG A 207 14.83 1.90 -4.87
N ILE A 208 15.56 2.31 -3.83
CA ILE A 208 15.79 1.45 -2.66
C ILE A 208 14.45 1.18 -1.99
N GLY A 209 14.12 -0.10 -1.81
CA GLY A 209 12.87 -0.53 -1.18
C GLY A 209 12.78 -0.07 0.28
N ILE A 210 11.58 0.29 0.71
CA ILE A 210 11.25 0.54 2.10
C ILE A 210 10.83 -0.79 2.71
N THR A 211 11.81 -1.56 3.14
CA THR A 211 11.68 -2.92 3.67
C THR A 211 12.39 -3.03 5.02
N LYS A 212 12.07 -4.07 5.78
CA LYS A 212 12.74 -4.33 7.05
C LYS A 212 14.26 -4.38 6.91
N ASP A 213 14.77 -4.99 5.85
CA ASP A 213 16.22 -5.16 5.63
C ASP A 213 16.92 -3.82 5.39
N ASN A 214 16.24 -2.88 4.73
CA ASN A 214 16.84 -1.58 4.40
C ASN A 214 16.72 -0.56 5.52
N ILE A 215 15.60 -0.55 6.28
CA ILE A 215 15.36 0.48 7.30
C ILE A 215 15.46 -0.01 8.75
N GLY A 216 15.57 -1.33 8.97
CA GLY A 216 15.87 -1.94 10.26
C GLY A 216 14.67 -2.33 11.12
N VAL A 217 13.45 -1.94 10.76
CA VAL A 217 12.20 -2.28 11.47
C VAL A 217 11.17 -2.85 10.51
N PRO A 218 10.21 -3.67 10.99
CA PRO A 218 9.13 -4.19 10.14
C PRO A 218 8.36 -3.08 9.43
N VAL A 219 7.97 -3.29 8.17
CA VAL A 219 7.22 -2.34 7.36
C VAL A 219 5.95 -2.97 6.82
N LEU A 220 4.81 -2.45 7.22
CA LEU A 220 3.52 -2.70 6.58
C LEU A 220 3.36 -1.69 5.44
N ALA A 221 3.26 -2.16 4.21
CA ALA A 221 2.91 -1.33 3.07
C ALA A 221 1.40 -1.26 2.88
N ILE A 222 0.90 -0.08 2.53
CA ILE A 222 -0.47 0.17 2.08
C ILE A 222 -0.36 0.91 0.75
N GLY A 223 -0.96 0.37 -0.30
CA GLY A 223 -0.92 0.99 -1.61
C GLY A 223 -2.26 0.98 -2.32
N VAL A 224 -2.50 2.02 -3.12
CA VAL A 224 -3.69 2.15 -3.97
C VAL A 224 -3.23 2.43 -5.39
N PRO A 225 -3.73 1.68 -6.39
CA PRO A 225 -3.42 1.99 -7.77
C PRO A 225 -4.13 3.27 -8.21
N THR A 226 -3.33 4.25 -8.60
CA THR A 226 -3.76 5.57 -9.06
C THR A 226 -3.46 5.79 -10.53
N VAL A 227 -2.59 4.98 -11.10
CA VAL A 227 -2.18 5.04 -12.50
C VAL A 227 -2.20 3.66 -13.15
N ILE A 228 -2.34 3.64 -14.46
CA ILE A 228 -2.18 2.47 -15.32
C ILE A 228 -1.25 2.80 -16.48
N ASP A 229 -0.45 1.84 -16.92
CA ASP A 229 0.33 1.95 -18.15
C ASP A 229 -0.62 2.05 -19.35
N ALA A 230 -0.50 3.09 -20.14
CA ALA A 230 -1.35 3.31 -21.32
C ALA A 230 -1.27 2.18 -22.34
N GLU A 231 -0.12 1.47 -22.40
CA GLU A 231 0.06 0.27 -23.23
C GLU A 231 -0.88 -0.88 -22.80
N GLY A 232 -1.29 -0.91 -21.53
CA GLY A 232 -2.32 -1.83 -21.03
C GLY A 232 -3.74 -1.53 -21.53
N ILE A 233 -3.96 -0.33 -22.11
CA ILE A 233 -5.26 0.09 -22.62
C ILE A 233 -5.26 0.11 -24.15
N ILE A 234 -4.22 0.67 -24.75
CA ILE A 234 -4.11 0.90 -26.21
C ILE A 234 -2.72 0.44 -26.67
N GLN A 235 -2.67 -0.62 -27.46
CA GLN A 235 -1.43 -1.12 -28.04
C GLN A 235 -0.75 -0.01 -28.89
N GLY A 236 0.53 0.23 -28.63
CA GLY A 236 1.30 1.26 -29.33
C GLY A 236 1.18 2.66 -28.70
N ALA A 237 0.57 2.80 -27.52
CA ALA A 237 0.47 4.07 -26.81
C ALA A 237 1.84 4.62 -26.33
N GLY A 238 2.87 3.76 -26.29
CA GLY A 238 4.20 4.13 -25.80
C GLY A 238 4.25 4.25 -24.28
N LYS A 239 5.38 4.75 -23.77
CA LYS A 239 5.61 4.87 -22.33
C LYS A 239 4.84 6.06 -21.73
N MET A 240 3.55 5.88 -21.52
CA MET A 240 2.69 6.86 -20.83
C MET A 240 1.94 6.18 -19.70
N TYR A 241 1.71 6.93 -18.63
CA TYR A 241 0.81 6.53 -17.55
C TYR A 241 -0.41 7.42 -17.56
N VAL A 242 -1.58 6.81 -17.39
CA VAL A 242 -2.86 7.50 -17.35
C VAL A 242 -3.53 7.31 -16.00
N THR A 243 -4.33 8.29 -15.62
CA THR A 243 -5.05 8.33 -14.36
C THR A 243 -6.52 8.71 -14.63
N PRO A 244 -7.46 8.34 -13.77
CA PRO A 244 -8.85 8.77 -13.89
C PRO A 244 -9.01 10.29 -13.93
N LYS A 245 -10.05 10.77 -14.61
CA LYS A 245 -10.34 12.21 -14.73
C LYS A 245 -10.53 12.87 -13.35
N ASP A 246 -11.19 12.16 -12.44
CA ASP A 246 -11.59 12.68 -11.13
C ASP A 246 -10.56 12.37 -10.03
N ILE A 247 -9.29 12.13 -10.41
CA ILE A 247 -8.20 11.70 -9.51
C ILE A 247 -8.02 12.60 -8.29
N ASP A 248 -8.26 13.91 -8.40
CA ASP A 248 -8.10 14.86 -7.30
C ASP A 248 -9.10 14.58 -6.17
N SER A 249 -10.37 14.30 -6.51
CA SER A 249 -11.40 13.93 -5.54
C SER A 249 -11.18 12.52 -5.00
N ASP A 250 -10.76 11.59 -5.86
CA ASP A 250 -10.53 10.20 -5.50
C ASP A 250 -9.41 10.09 -4.47
N ILE A 251 -8.26 10.71 -4.73
CA ILE A 251 -7.12 10.74 -3.79
C ILE A 251 -7.53 11.31 -2.44
N ARG A 252 -8.27 12.43 -2.43
CA ARG A 252 -8.75 13.04 -1.20
C ARG A 252 -9.64 12.09 -0.40
N ASN A 253 -10.63 11.47 -1.04
CA ASN A 253 -11.57 10.57 -0.37
C ASN A 253 -10.86 9.29 0.14
N ILE A 254 -10.01 8.69 -0.68
CA ILE A 254 -9.23 7.51 -0.32
C ILE A 254 -8.25 7.81 0.82
N SER A 255 -7.58 8.98 0.80
CA SER A 255 -6.67 9.39 1.86
C SER A 255 -7.38 9.52 3.21
N ILE A 256 -8.60 10.05 3.23
CA ILE A 256 -9.45 10.13 4.43
C ILE A 256 -9.83 8.73 4.94
N ILE A 257 -10.16 7.80 4.05
CA ILE A 257 -10.52 6.43 4.43
C ILE A 257 -9.32 5.72 5.06
N ILE A 258 -8.14 5.79 4.42
CA ILE A 258 -6.92 5.15 4.93
C ILE A 258 -6.50 5.78 6.26
N SER A 259 -6.49 7.11 6.37
CA SER A 259 -6.13 7.80 7.60
C SER A 259 -7.08 7.47 8.75
N LYS A 260 -8.41 7.43 8.51
CA LYS A 260 -9.39 7.00 9.51
C LYS A 260 -9.17 5.56 9.98
N ALA A 261 -8.79 4.65 9.07
CA ALA A 261 -8.46 3.27 9.43
C ALA A 261 -7.21 3.20 10.31
N ILE A 262 -6.15 3.94 9.98
CA ILE A 262 -4.91 4.02 10.77
C ILE A 262 -5.19 4.68 12.12
N ASN A 263 -5.96 5.78 12.17
CA ASN A 263 -6.34 6.46 13.41
C ASN A 263 -7.10 5.54 14.37
N ARG A 264 -7.99 4.65 13.87
CA ARG A 264 -8.66 3.63 14.70
C ARG A 264 -7.66 2.66 15.32
N VAL A 265 -6.64 2.24 14.57
CA VAL A 265 -5.57 1.37 15.10
C VAL A 265 -4.77 2.12 16.16
N GLY A 266 -4.44 3.40 15.93
CA GLY A 266 -3.73 4.25 16.88
C GLY A 266 -4.47 4.41 18.22
N VAL A 267 -5.79 4.58 18.20
CA VAL A 267 -6.61 4.63 19.43
C VAL A 267 -6.50 3.33 20.23
N HIS A 268 -6.51 2.19 19.57
CA HIS A 268 -6.33 0.89 20.23
C HIS A 268 -4.90 0.66 20.75
N ILE A 269 -3.94 1.48 20.38
CA ILE A 269 -2.57 1.44 20.91
C ILE A 269 -2.51 2.05 22.31
N HIS A 270 -3.34 3.05 22.60
CA HIS A 270 -3.38 3.76 23.87
C HIS A 270 -4.49 3.29 24.84
N SER A 271 -5.29 2.31 24.44
CA SER A 271 -6.28 1.61 25.26
C SER A 271 -5.83 0.20 25.64
#